data_3459e44cbe2a5514a1d47264122f566c
#
_entry.id   3459e44cbe2a5514a1d47264122f566c
#
_cell.length_a   1.000
_cell.length_b   1.000
_cell.length_c   1.000
_cell.angle_alpha   90.00
_cell.angle_beta   90.00
_cell.angle_gamma   90.00
#
_symmetry.space_group_name_H-M   'P 1'
#
loop_
_entity.id
_entity.type
_entity.pdbx_description
1 polymer ?
#
loop_
_entity_poly.entity_id
_entity_poly.type
_entity_poly.pdbx_seq_one_letter_code
_entity_poly.pdbx_strand_id
1 'polypeptide(L)'
;MKRHVLNTGYGLFLLILACPLWACSYEEGDRYYEAGLYEKAHACFMQPENRQNPKAWNTLGIMYNNGYGVEKDERKAVEWYMKAAMNGYAVSQYNLACQYEKGRGVERDYARAMFWYEKAAEQNNSSAELNIGYLYSKGIGVPRDAQKALYWYRRAAAHGDTDAMTNIAHM
;
A
#
# COMPACT_ATOMS: atom_id res chain seq x y z
N MET A 1 -50.61 -20.75 -53.78
CA MET A 1 -49.44 -19.89 -53.60
C MET A 1 -49.44 -19.33 -52.18
N LYS A 2 -48.70 -19.93 -51.27
CA LYS A 2 -48.55 -19.44 -49.86
C LYS A 2 -47.18 -18.76 -49.73
N ARG A 3 -47.14 -17.49 -49.46
CA ARG A 3 -45.95 -16.73 -49.18
C ARG A 3 -45.56 -16.91 -47.71
N HIS A 4 -44.41 -17.52 -47.46
CA HIS A 4 -43.77 -17.53 -46.14
C HIS A 4 -43.13 -16.18 -45.87
N VAL A 5 -43.58 -15.54 -44.80
CA VAL A 5 -42.92 -14.35 -44.21
C VAL A 5 -41.83 -14.85 -43.28
N LEU A 6 -40.59 -14.60 -43.63
CA LEU A 6 -39.45 -14.85 -42.77
C LEU A 6 -39.40 -13.72 -41.72
N ASN A 7 -39.67 -14.07 -40.49
CA ASN A 7 -39.51 -13.19 -39.34
C ASN A 7 -38.05 -13.23 -38.89
N THR A 8 -37.25 -12.23 -39.27
CA THR A 8 -35.87 -12.08 -38.81
C THR A 8 -35.90 -11.37 -37.44
N GLY A 9 -36.02 -12.19 -36.41
CA GLY A 9 -35.80 -11.73 -35.03
C GLY A 9 -34.33 -11.41 -34.79
N TYR A 10 -33.99 -10.12 -34.72
CA TYR A 10 -32.71 -9.69 -34.16
C TYR A 10 -32.75 -9.96 -32.66
N GLY A 11 -32.27 -11.12 -32.27
CA GLY A 11 -31.96 -11.41 -30.90
C GLY A 11 -30.81 -10.50 -30.46
N LEU A 12 -31.10 -9.52 -29.62
CA LEU A 12 -30.12 -8.79 -28.86
C LEU A 12 -29.43 -9.80 -27.91
N PHE A 13 -28.31 -10.36 -28.32
CA PHE A 13 -27.41 -11.07 -27.41
C PHE A 13 -26.86 -10.01 -26.46
N LEU A 14 -27.56 -9.78 -25.36
CA LEU A 14 -26.96 -9.25 -24.16
C LEU A 14 -25.85 -10.21 -23.74
N LEU A 15 -24.62 -9.91 -24.15
CA LEU A 15 -23.44 -10.45 -23.50
C LEU A 15 -23.46 -9.96 -22.05
N ILE A 16 -24.23 -10.66 -21.21
CA ILE A 16 -23.99 -10.63 -19.78
C ILE A 16 -22.62 -11.25 -19.67
N LEU A 17 -21.57 -10.41 -19.57
CA LEU A 17 -20.29 -10.81 -19.05
C LEU A 17 -20.59 -11.36 -17.64
N ALA A 18 -20.85 -12.68 -17.59
CA ALA A 18 -20.94 -13.39 -16.34
C ALA A 18 -19.59 -13.20 -15.66
N CYS A 19 -19.53 -12.24 -14.74
CA CYS A 19 -18.45 -12.21 -13.76
C CYS A 19 -18.43 -13.61 -13.16
N PRO A 20 -17.34 -14.37 -13.26
CA PRO A 20 -17.33 -15.71 -12.70
C PRO A 20 -17.70 -15.58 -11.23
N LEU A 21 -18.66 -16.42 -10.78
CA LEU A 21 -19.23 -16.41 -9.41
C LEU A 21 -18.18 -16.54 -8.28
N TRP A 22 -16.91 -16.62 -8.63
CA TRP A 22 -15.72 -16.70 -7.76
C TRP A 22 -14.73 -15.54 -7.94
N ALA A 23 -15.00 -14.60 -8.85
CA ALA A 23 -14.14 -13.43 -9.00
C ALA A 23 -14.31 -12.53 -7.76
N CYS A 24 -13.29 -12.46 -6.94
CA CYS A 24 -13.29 -11.69 -5.72
C CYS A 24 -12.69 -10.31 -5.99
N SER A 25 -13.51 -9.24 -5.85
CA SER A 25 -13.02 -7.88 -6.00
C SER A 25 -12.09 -7.46 -4.84
N TYR A 26 -11.35 -6.37 -5.04
CA TYR A 26 -10.54 -5.81 -3.96
C TYR A 26 -11.39 -5.48 -2.72
N GLU A 27 -12.56 -4.86 -2.92
CA GLU A 27 -13.45 -4.45 -1.84
C GLU A 27 -14.01 -5.64 -1.04
N GLU A 28 -14.19 -6.77 -1.69
CA GLU A 28 -14.59 -8.00 -1.01
C GLU A 28 -13.43 -8.60 -0.19
N GLY A 29 -12.22 -8.59 -0.77
CA GLY A 29 -11.00 -8.99 -0.06
C GLY A 29 -10.74 -8.11 1.15
N ASP A 30 -10.93 -6.81 1.02
CA ASP A 30 -10.77 -5.83 2.10
C ASP A 30 -11.78 -6.07 3.24
N ARG A 31 -13.04 -6.34 2.92
CA ARG A 31 -14.05 -6.75 3.92
C ARG A 31 -13.68 -8.03 4.64
N TYR A 32 -13.13 -9.02 3.95
CA TYR A 32 -12.61 -10.23 4.61
C TYR A 32 -11.45 -9.91 5.54
N TYR A 33 -10.54 -9.03 5.11
CA TYR A 33 -9.40 -8.60 5.91
C TYR A 33 -9.84 -7.89 7.20
N GLU A 34 -10.75 -6.92 7.11
CA GLU A 34 -11.30 -6.21 8.25
C GLU A 34 -12.10 -7.11 9.20
N ALA A 35 -12.75 -8.15 8.66
CA ALA A 35 -13.45 -9.16 9.46
C ALA A 35 -12.51 -10.20 10.11
N GLY A 36 -11.18 -10.10 9.90
CA GLY A 36 -10.21 -11.07 10.42
C GLY A 36 -10.21 -12.42 9.69
N LEU A 37 -10.91 -12.52 8.55
CA LEU A 37 -10.98 -13.72 7.71
C LEU A 37 -9.80 -13.75 6.72
N TYR A 38 -8.59 -13.78 7.28
CA TYR A 38 -7.36 -13.49 6.54
C TYR A 38 -7.06 -14.47 5.42
N GLU A 39 -7.32 -15.77 5.58
CA GLU A 39 -7.11 -16.75 4.51
C GLU A 39 -8.02 -16.46 3.30
N LYS A 40 -9.26 -16.02 3.54
CA LYS A 40 -10.19 -15.61 2.48
C LYS A 40 -9.73 -14.32 1.83
N ALA A 41 -9.29 -13.34 2.62
CA ALA A 41 -8.73 -12.09 2.11
C ALA A 41 -7.51 -12.35 1.21
N HIS A 42 -6.58 -13.18 1.66
CA HIS A 42 -5.41 -13.56 0.88
C HIS A 42 -5.79 -14.20 -0.45
N ALA A 43 -6.69 -15.22 -0.42
CA ALA A 43 -7.15 -15.89 -1.63
C ALA A 43 -7.81 -14.89 -2.61
N CYS A 44 -8.51 -13.89 -2.09
CA CYS A 44 -9.15 -12.84 -2.85
C CYS A 44 -8.12 -11.90 -3.51
N PHE A 45 -7.16 -11.38 -2.75
CA PHE A 45 -6.13 -10.48 -3.28
C PHE A 45 -5.19 -11.14 -4.29
N MET A 46 -5.06 -12.47 -4.25
CA MET A 46 -4.27 -13.24 -5.22
C MET A 46 -5.00 -13.50 -6.54
N GLN A 47 -6.30 -13.17 -6.65
CA GLN A 47 -7.06 -13.34 -7.89
C GLN A 47 -6.52 -12.47 -9.04
N PRO A 48 -6.72 -12.90 -10.31
CA PRO A 48 -6.26 -12.17 -11.48
C PRO A 48 -6.75 -10.73 -11.53
N GLU A 49 -7.96 -10.45 -11.06
CA GLU A 49 -8.62 -9.15 -11.04
C GLU A 49 -7.85 -8.15 -10.17
N ASN A 50 -7.15 -8.63 -9.14
CA ASN A 50 -6.39 -7.81 -8.20
C ASN A 50 -4.90 -7.69 -8.56
N ARG A 51 -4.46 -8.32 -9.68
CA ARG A 51 -3.04 -8.37 -10.09
C ARG A 51 -2.41 -7.02 -10.42
N GLN A 52 -3.20 -5.99 -10.66
CA GLN A 52 -2.73 -4.64 -10.96
C GLN A 52 -3.23 -3.61 -9.94
N ASN A 53 -3.70 -4.06 -8.78
CA ASN A 53 -4.20 -3.19 -7.74
C ASN A 53 -3.14 -2.94 -6.66
N PRO A 54 -2.54 -1.72 -6.58
CA PRO A 54 -1.51 -1.41 -5.58
C PRO A 54 -2.00 -1.52 -4.13
N LYS A 55 -3.29 -1.31 -3.88
CA LYS A 55 -3.88 -1.49 -2.55
C LYS A 55 -3.86 -2.96 -2.13
N ALA A 56 -4.25 -3.87 -3.05
CA ALA A 56 -4.19 -5.31 -2.80
C ALA A 56 -2.74 -5.77 -2.51
N TRP A 57 -1.77 -5.26 -3.27
CA TRP A 57 -0.36 -5.57 -3.02
C TRP A 57 0.11 -5.05 -1.65
N ASN A 58 -0.31 -3.84 -1.27
CA ASN A 58 0.00 -3.33 0.06
C ASN A 58 -0.57 -4.22 1.16
N THR A 59 -1.83 -4.64 1.03
CA THR A 59 -2.46 -5.51 2.04
C THR A 59 -1.79 -6.88 2.07
N LEU A 60 -1.41 -7.47 0.92
CA LEU A 60 -0.60 -8.69 0.87
C LEU A 60 0.75 -8.50 1.59
N GLY A 61 1.41 -7.36 1.39
CA GLY A 61 2.62 -7.02 2.12
C GLY A 61 2.42 -7.00 3.64
N ILE A 62 1.33 -6.40 4.12
CA ILE A 62 0.97 -6.39 5.54
C ILE A 62 0.69 -7.82 6.04
N MET A 63 -0.01 -8.63 5.27
CA MET A 63 -0.34 -10.01 5.63
C MET A 63 0.92 -10.86 5.81
N TYR A 64 1.85 -10.81 4.87
CA TYR A 64 3.13 -11.52 4.99
C TYR A 64 4.03 -10.96 6.10
N ASN A 65 4.04 -9.64 6.30
CA ASN A 65 4.84 -9.02 7.37
C ASN A 65 4.40 -9.45 8.78
N ASN A 66 3.09 -9.69 8.97
CA ASN A 66 2.52 -9.99 10.27
C ASN A 66 2.10 -11.47 10.44
N GLY A 67 2.05 -12.25 9.35
CA GLY A 67 1.58 -13.63 9.36
C GLY A 67 0.04 -13.72 9.42
N TYR A 68 -0.68 -12.79 8.80
CA TYR A 68 -2.14 -12.79 8.79
C TYR A 68 -2.66 -13.70 7.68
N GLY A 69 -3.20 -14.88 8.04
CA GLY A 69 -3.72 -15.88 7.11
C GLY A 69 -2.67 -16.54 6.20
N VAL A 70 -1.40 -16.25 6.44
CA VAL A 70 -0.22 -16.79 5.76
C VAL A 70 0.91 -16.96 6.76
N GLU A 71 1.87 -17.81 6.45
CA GLU A 71 3.11 -17.84 7.22
C GLU A 71 3.84 -16.50 7.11
N LYS A 72 4.34 -15.99 8.24
CA LYS A 72 5.09 -14.73 8.29
C LYS A 72 6.34 -14.82 7.43
N ASP A 73 6.48 -13.89 6.48
CA ASP A 73 7.62 -13.81 5.58
C ASP A 73 7.93 -12.34 5.24
N GLU A 74 8.89 -11.77 5.97
CA GLU A 74 9.26 -10.35 5.79
C GLU A 74 9.89 -10.08 4.40
N ARG A 75 10.51 -11.07 3.74
CA ARG A 75 11.04 -10.91 2.38
C ARG A 75 9.91 -10.78 1.36
N LYS A 76 8.91 -11.66 1.44
CA LYS A 76 7.70 -11.55 0.60
C LYS A 76 6.95 -10.25 0.87
N ALA A 77 6.90 -9.80 2.12
CA ALA A 77 6.28 -8.52 2.44
C ALA A 77 6.97 -7.37 1.69
N VAL A 78 8.31 -7.35 1.67
CA VAL A 78 9.09 -6.36 0.91
C VAL A 78 8.82 -6.44 -0.58
N GLU A 79 8.72 -7.63 -1.17
CA GLU A 79 8.40 -7.80 -2.59
C GLU A 79 7.04 -7.17 -2.94
N TRP A 80 6.02 -7.41 -2.11
CA TRP A 80 4.70 -6.84 -2.30
C TRP A 80 4.66 -5.32 -2.09
N TYR A 81 5.33 -4.81 -1.03
CA TYR A 81 5.45 -3.37 -0.82
C TYR A 81 6.20 -2.70 -1.96
N MET A 82 7.30 -3.29 -2.45
CA MET A 82 8.06 -2.77 -3.58
C MET A 82 7.19 -2.64 -4.83
N LYS A 83 6.41 -3.68 -5.14
CA LYS A 83 5.51 -3.68 -6.28
C LYS A 83 4.49 -2.54 -6.21
N ALA A 84 3.87 -2.34 -5.05
CA ALA A 84 2.92 -1.25 -4.84
C ALA A 84 3.59 0.14 -4.83
N ALA A 85 4.76 0.26 -4.19
CA ALA A 85 5.53 1.50 -4.09
C ALA A 85 6.02 2.00 -5.45
N MET A 86 6.50 1.10 -6.31
CA MET A 86 6.91 1.41 -7.69
C MET A 86 5.72 1.86 -8.56
N ASN A 87 4.50 1.47 -8.21
CA ASN A 87 3.26 1.94 -8.83
C ASN A 87 2.68 3.18 -8.13
N GLY A 88 3.48 3.88 -7.34
CA GLY A 88 3.14 5.18 -6.76
C GLY A 88 2.25 5.13 -5.52
N TYR A 89 2.00 3.96 -4.91
CA TYR A 89 1.13 3.89 -3.73
C TYR A 89 1.86 4.38 -2.47
N ALA A 90 1.49 5.56 -1.98
CA ALA A 90 2.18 6.25 -0.90
C ALA A 90 2.31 5.44 0.40
N VAL A 91 1.25 4.69 0.77
CA VAL A 91 1.28 3.84 1.97
C VAL A 91 2.33 2.74 1.85
N SER A 92 2.47 2.14 0.66
CA SER A 92 3.50 1.13 0.42
C SER A 92 4.90 1.72 0.33
N GLN A 93 5.05 2.94 -0.19
CA GLN A 93 6.33 3.66 -0.15
C GLN A 93 6.78 3.87 1.30
N TYR A 94 5.89 4.32 2.16
CA TYR A 94 6.14 4.42 3.60
C TYR A 94 6.49 3.06 4.23
N ASN A 95 5.68 2.02 3.98
CA ASN A 95 5.92 0.69 4.54
C ASN A 95 7.28 0.13 4.11
N LEU A 96 7.63 0.29 2.83
CA LEU A 96 8.91 -0.14 2.28
C LEU A 96 10.09 0.63 2.91
N ALA A 97 9.94 1.94 3.12
CA ALA A 97 10.92 2.74 3.83
C ALA A 97 11.17 2.21 5.25
N CYS A 98 10.09 1.85 5.97
CA CYS A 98 10.19 1.23 7.29
C CYS A 98 10.93 -0.12 7.25
N GLN A 99 10.75 -0.93 6.20
CA GLN A 99 11.49 -2.20 6.06
C GLN A 99 13.00 -1.94 5.90
N TYR A 100 13.38 -0.98 5.03
CA TYR A 100 14.80 -0.61 4.87
C TYR A 100 15.40 0.01 6.14
N GLU A 101 14.66 0.88 6.84
CA GLU A 101 15.11 1.49 8.10
C GLU A 101 15.40 0.43 9.18
N LYS A 102 14.52 -0.57 9.28
CA LYS A 102 14.60 -1.61 10.32
C LYS A 102 15.40 -2.83 9.90
N GLY A 103 15.73 -3.00 8.62
CA GLY A 103 16.37 -4.18 8.08
C GLY A 103 15.50 -5.44 8.15
N ARG A 104 14.18 -5.30 7.92
CA ARG A 104 13.23 -6.41 7.96
C ARG A 104 12.96 -6.94 6.56
N GLY A 105 13.29 -8.19 6.31
CA GLY A 105 13.18 -8.81 4.99
C GLY A 105 14.18 -8.30 3.95
N VAL A 106 14.91 -7.24 4.26
CA VAL A 106 16.00 -6.63 3.47
C VAL A 106 17.14 -6.22 4.37
N GLU A 107 18.32 -6.03 3.79
CA GLU A 107 19.42 -5.38 4.50
C GLU A 107 19.05 -3.94 4.87
N ARG A 108 19.42 -3.52 6.09
CA ARG A 108 19.15 -2.17 6.56
C ARG A 108 19.89 -1.14 5.72
N ASP A 109 19.15 -0.17 5.20
CA ASP A 109 19.66 0.88 4.33
C ASP A 109 18.89 2.18 4.55
N TYR A 110 19.49 3.11 5.29
CA TYR A 110 18.88 4.40 5.59
C TYR A 110 18.76 5.32 4.36
N ALA A 111 19.64 5.18 3.38
CA ALA A 111 19.55 5.98 2.16
C ALA A 111 18.32 5.55 1.33
N ARG A 112 18.08 4.25 1.20
CA ARG A 112 16.86 3.74 0.57
C ARG A 112 15.62 4.04 1.39
N ALA A 113 15.70 3.96 2.72
CA ALA A 113 14.59 4.35 3.58
C ALA A 113 14.20 5.82 3.35
N MET A 114 15.18 6.74 3.36
CA MET A 114 14.97 8.17 3.10
C MET A 114 14.33 8.39 1.74
N PHE A 115 14.87 7.78 0.68
CA PHE A 115 14.31 7.87 -0.67
C PHE A 115 12.81 7.52 -0.72
N TRP A 116 12.42 6.39 -0.10
CA TRP A 116 11.03 5.95 -0.11
C TRP A 116 10.15 6.79 0.82
N TYR A 117 10.66 7.27 1.96
CA TYR A 117 9.95 8.24 2.80
C TYR A 117 9.69 9.55 2.04
N GLU A 118 10.68 10.08 1.32
CA GLU A 118 10.51 11.29 0.51
C GLU A 118 9.44 11.08 -0.57
N LYS A 119 9.42 9.94 -1.25
CA LYS A 119 8.38 9.59 -2.23
C LYS A 119 6.98 9.55 -1.62
N ALA A 120 6.83 9.03 -0.42
CA ALA A 120 5.56 9.05 0.31
C ALA A 120 5.19 10.48 0.76
N ALA A 121 6.16 11.26 1.24
CA ALA A 121 5.97 12.64 1.68
C ALA A 121 5.62 13.59 0.54
N GLU A 122 6.08 13.34 -0.70
CA GLU A 122 5.62 14.06 -1.91
C GLU A 122 4.10 13.93 -2.10
N GLN A 123 3.49 12.87 -1.55
CA GLN A 123 2.06 12.60 -1.58
C GLN A 123 1.35 12.93 -0.25
N ASN A 124 1.96 13.77 0.58
CA ASN A 124 1.45 14.23 1.88
C ASN A 124 1.21 13.10 2.90
N ASN A 125 2.04 12.05 2.86
CA ASN A 125 2.02 11.02 3.91
C ASN A 125 2.68 11.57 5.18
N SER A 126 1.86 11.95 6.17
CA SER A 126 2.35 12.59 7.41
C SER A 126 3.28 11.70 8.22
N SER A 127 3.07 10.38 8.23
CA SER A 127 3.96 9.44 8.91
C SER A 127 5.35 9.37 8.26
N ALA A 128 5.43 9.50 6.94
CA ALA A 128 6.72 9.60 6.25
C ALA A 128 7.43 10.92 6.57
N GLU A 129 6.69 12.03 6.59
CA GLU A 129 7.22 13.35 6.96
C GLU A 129 7.75 13.36 8.41
N LEU A 130 6.99 12.74 9.35
CA LEU A 130 7.42 12.54 10.72
C LEU A 130 8.75 11.77 10.79
N ASN A 131 8.84 10.64 10.09
CA ASN A 131 10.04 9.81 10.12
C ASN A 131 11.26 10.52 9.49
N ILE A 132 11.09 11.26 8.39
CA ILE A 132 12.16 12.09 7.83
C ILE A 132 12.65 13.11 8.87
N GLY A 133 11.72 13.79 9.54
CA GLY A 133 12.05 14.71 10.62
C GLY A 133 12.86 14.06 11.74
N TYR A 134 12.44 12.86 12.14
CA TYR A 134 13.16 12.07 13.15
C TYR A 134 14.59 11.70 12.70
N LEU A 135 14.76 11.23 11.48
CA LEU A 135 16.08 10.87 10.92
C LEU A 135 17.04 12.08 10.95
N TYR A 136 16.57 13.27 10.53
CA TYR A 136 17.36 14.50 10.62
C TYR A 136 17.63 14.94 12.06
N SER A 137 16.66 14.80 12.98
CA SER A 137 16.82 15.20 14.39
C SER A 137 17.88 14.38 15.11
N LYS A 138 18.01 13.11 14.75
CA LYS A 138 18.96 12.15 15.35
C LYS A 138 20.26 12.00 14.56
N GLY A 139 20.31 12.43 13.30
CA GLY A 139 21.45 12.20 12.43
C GLY A 139 21.58 10.71 12.03
N ILE A 140 20.45 10.04 11.81
CA ILE A 140 20.44 8.62 11.43
C ILE A 140 20.41 8.52 9.89
N GLY A 141 21.48 7.96 9.31
CA GLY A 141 21.62 7.83 7.86
C GLY A 141 21.84 9.15 7.11
N VAL A 142 21.69 10.28 7.79
CA VAL A 142 21.94 11.64 7.28
C VAL A 142 22.62 12.48 8.37
N PRO A 143 23.37 13.54 8.02
CA PRO A 143 23.89 14.49 9.02
C PRO A 143 22.75 15.08 9.85
N ARG A 144 22.96 15.21 11.15
CA ARG A 144 21.99 15.83 12.05
C ARG A 144 21.73 17.27 11.63
N ASP A 145 20.45 17.61 11.47
CA ASP A 145 20.01 18.94 11.04
C ASP A 145 18.67 19.29 11.71
N ALA A 146 18.74 20.12 12.75
CA ALA A 146 17.57 20.52 13.52
C ALA A 146 16.59 21.38 12.70
N GLN A 147 17.08 22.16 11.73
CA GLN A 147 16.21 23.01 10.91
C GLN A 147 15.43 22.17 9.93
N LYS A 148 16.07 21.19 9.28
CA LYS A 148 15.37 20.21 8.41
C LYS A 148 14.40 19.35 9.20
N ALA A 149 14.79 18.90 10.41
CA ALA A 149 13.88 18.17 11.29
C ALA A 149 12.62 18.99 11.59
N LEU A 150 12.79 20.24 11.99
CA LEU A 150 11.67 21.15 12.28
C LEU A 150 10.80 21.41 11.05
N TYR A 151 11.39 21.56 9.88
CA TYR A 151 10.65 21.70 8.61
C TYR A 151 9.73 20.50 8.36
N TRP A 152 10.26 19.27 8.47
CA TRP A 152 9.51 18.06 8.22
C TRP A 152 8.45 17.80 9.30
N TYR A 153 8.75 18.06 10.58
CA TYR A 153 7.75 17.97 11.64
C TYR A 153 6.61 18.95 11.45
N ARG A 154 6.88 20.20 11.02
CA ARG A 154 5.82 21.17 10.72
C ARG A 154 4.93 20.72 9.57
N ARG A 155 5.48 20.09 8.54
CA ARG A 155 4.67 19.51 7.45
C ARG A 155 3.78 18.37 7.97
N ALA A 156 4.35 17.42 8.72
CA ALA A 156 3.59 16.33 9.31
C ALA A 156 2.47 16.84 10.22
N ALA A 157 2.75 17.82 11.06
CA ALA A 157 1.77 18.47 11.93
C ALA A 157 0.65 19.16 11.14
N ALA A 158 0.97 19.82 10.03
CA ALA A 158 -0.01 20.45 9.13
C ALA A 158 -0.93 19.40 8.46
N HIS A 159 -0.45 18.17 8.31
CA HIS A 159 -1.24 17.02 7.84
C HIS A 159 -1.88 16.19 8.97
N GLY A 160 -1.90 16.75 10.19
CA GLY A 160 -2.63 16.21 11.34
C GLY A 160 -1.86 15.21 12.20
N ASP A 161 -0.54 15.08 12.02
CA ASP A 161 0.28 14.18 12.84
C ASP A 161 0.56 14.80 14.23
N THR A 162 0.03 14.17 15.27
CA THR A 162 0.13 14.66 16.66
C THR A 162 1.51 14.41 17.28
N ASP A 163 2.21 13.38 16.85
CA ASP A 163 3.56 13.06 17.32
C ASP A 163 4.55 14.11 16.80
N ALA A 164 4.32 14.60 15.58
CA ALA A 164 5.09 15.71 15.03
C ALA A 164 4.91 17.00 15.86
N MET A 165 3.69 17.31 16.32
CA MET A 165 3.45 18.46 17.20
C MET A 165 4.23 18.31 18.52
N THR A 166 4.24 17.11 19.08
CA THR A 166 4.98 16.80 20.31
C THR A 166 6.50 16.95 20.08
N ASN A 167 7.01 16.46 18.96
CA ASN A 167 8.43 16.58 18.62
C ASN A 167 8.87 18.03 18.42
N ILE A 168 8.01 18.88 17.84
CA ILE A 168 8.28 20.32 17.72
C ILE A 168 8.42 20.96 19.09
N ALA A 169 7.56 20.60 20.05
CA ALA A 169 7.59 21.18 21.40
C ALA A 169 8.85 20.80 22.19
N HIS A 170 9.53 19.74 21.81
CA HIS A 170 10.76 19.24 22.45
C HIS A 170 12.06 19.64 21.73
N MET A 171 11.99 20.43 20.68
CA MET A 171 13.15 20.93 19.92
C MET A 171 13.65 22.26 20.43
#